data_bc383056d0aaea1e83b375ebffe3a275
#
_entry.id   bc383056d0aaea1e83b375ebffe3a275
#
_cell.length_a   1.000
_cell.length_b   1.000
_cell.length_c   1.000
_cell.angle_alpha   90.00
_cell.angle_beta   90.00
_cell.angle_gamma   90.00
#
_symmetry.space_group_name_H-M   'P 1'
#
loop_
_entity.id
_entity.type
_entity.pdbx_description
1 polymer ?
#
loop_
_entity_poly.entity_id
_entity_poly.type
_entity_poly.pdbx_seq_one_letter_code
_entity_poly.pdbx_strand_id
1 'polypeptide(L)'
;MTLVDIISNGGLLCDGDWIEKKDQDVRGKVRLIQLADIGDGEFKDKSSKYITLETAERLHCTFLEKGDILIARLPEPLGRACIFPLEGAYITAVDIAILRIKDISINPQYIMYLINSSTFRSQIKQYESGTTRKRISRKNLEKIEFSLPNLEIQNRIVARIEELFSKLDKAVDTLKTTKEQLAVYRQAVLKNAFSCLPETVEMDKIADMIDPQPSHRTPPEYKNGIPYIGIGDIDYQNKKINFEDARKASPEVLDEHLHRYTIHKGDFVMGKIGTIGKPYKIPDEQNYALSANVILIQPNKEKIYPEFLFWQFSSSLVTKQLTLGAKATSQPAFGIKKARLLSIKICELEKQYKIIKRLEAEMSCCDNIEKTVDTALAQADAMRQSILKQAFEE
;
A
#
# COMPACT_ATOMS: atom_id res chain seq x y z
N MET A 1 -16.60 -8.14 -35.83
CA MET A 1 -16.58 -6.67 -35.96
C MET A 1 -15.32 -6.12 -35.31
N THR A 2 -14.94 -4.91 -35.68
CA THR A 2 -13.81 -4.19 -35.09
C THR A 2 -14.29 -2.89 -34.41
N LEU A 3 -13.39 -2.18 -33.70
CA LEU A 3 -13.74 -0.88 -33.12
C LEU A 3 -14.11 0.17 -34.19
N VAL A 4 -13.59 0.03 -35.40
CA VAL A 4 -13.94 0.93 -36.52
C VAL A 4 -15.37 0.70 -37.01
N ASP A 5 -15.84 -0.54 -37.00
CA ASP A 5 -17.19 -0.88 -37.48
C ASP A 5 -18.31 -0.28 -36.59
N ILE A 6 -17.98 0.01 -35.33
CA ILE A 6 -18.95 0.55 -34.35
C ILE A 6 -18.95 2.07 -34.23
N ILE A 7 -18.09 2.78 -34.98
CA ILE A 7 -18.05 4.26 -34.99
C ILE A 7 -18.82 4.87 -36.18
N SER A 8 -19.65 4.07 -36.85
CA SER A 8 -20.56 4.58 -37.91
C SER A 8 -21.46 5.71 -37.34
N ASN A 9 -22.03 6.52 -38.24
CA ASN A 9 -22.99 7.57 -37.90
C ASN A 9 -22.46 8.73 -37.02
N GLY A 10 -21.21 9.17 -37.24
CA GLY A 10 -20.64 10.33 -36.54
C GLY A 10 -19.96 10.00 -35.24
N GLY A 11 -19.66 8.73 -34.99
CA GLY A 11 -18.74 8.30 -33.94
C GLY A 11 -17.30 8.69 -34.23
N LEU A 12 -16.40 8.44 -33.29
CA LEU A 12 -14.99 8.83 -33.36
C LEU A 12 -14.09 7.74 -32.76
N LEU A 13 -13.00 7.45 -33.44
CA LEU A 13 -11.87 6.72 -32.86
C LEU A 13 -10.57 7.46 -33.21
N CYS A 14 -10.01 8.17 -32.26
CA CYS A 14 -8.80 8.94 -32.46
C CYS A 14 -7.83 8.78 -31.30
N ASP A 15 -6.59 9.23 -31.52
CA ASP A 15 -5.61 9.38 -30.43
C ASP A 15 -5.90 10.68 -29.66
N GLY A 16 -5.52 10.74 -28.41
CA GLY A 16 -5.43 12.01 -27.69
C GLY A 16 -4.33 12.92 -28.23
N ASP A 17 -4.20 14.09 -27.65
CA ASP A 17 -3.41 15.18 -28.18
C ASP A 17 -1.97 15.17 -27.63
N TRP A 18 -1.03 15.64 -28.44
CA TRP A 18 0.38 15.81 -28.04
C TRP A 18 0.54 17.14 -27.31
N ILE A 19 0.51 17.11 -25.97
CA ILE A 19 0.64 18.28 -25.10
C ILE A 19 2.00 18.27 -24.42
N GLU A 20 2.86 19.24 -24.75
CA GLU A 20 4.18 19.38 -24.12
C GLU A 20 4.08 20.18 -22.81
N LYS A 21 5.13 20.12 -22.00
CA LYS A 21 5.18 20.87 -20.72
C LYS A 21 5.04 22.38 -20.93
N LYS A 22 5.54 22.93 -22.05
CA LYS A 22 5.42 24.36 -22.40
C LYS A 22 4.00 24.80 -22.73
N ASP A 23 3.11 23.86 -23.13
CA ASP A 23 1.72 24.13 -23.46
C ASP A 23 0.81 24.10 -22.23
N GLN A 24 1.33 23.63 -21.08
CA GLN A 24 0.57 23.52 -19.83
C GLN A 24 0.53 24.87 -19.11
N ASP A 25 -0.64 25.24 -18.59
CA ASP A 25 -0.87 26.45 -17.78
C ASP A 25 -1.76 26.09 -16.58
N VAL A 26 -1.26 26.34 -15.38
CA VAL A 26 -1.98 26.06 -14.12
C VAL A 26 -3.30 26.86 -14.02
N ARG A 27 -3.40 28.01 -14.71
CA ARG A 27 -4.59 28.85 -14.77
C ARG A 27 -5.51 28.52 -15.95
N GLY A 28 -5.13 27.52 -16.75
CA GLY A 28 -5.93 27.05 -17.89
C GLY A 28 -7.29 26.51 -17.43
N LYS A 29 -8.26 26.58 -18.32
CA LYS A 29 -9.63 26.10 -18.08
C LYS A 29 -9.93 24.75 -18.75
N VAL A 30 -9.04 24.29 -19.62
CA VAL A 30 -9.15 22.99 -20.29
C VAL A 30 -8.29 21.99 -19.52
N ARG A 31 -8.90 20.99 -18.94
CA ARG A 31 -8.17 19.99 -18.16
C ARG A 31 -7.63 18.87 -19.06
N LEU A 32 -6.36 18.52 -18.84
CA LEU A 32 -5.68 17.45 -19.54
C LEU A 32 -5.81 16.12 -18.77
N ILE A 33 -6.63 15.21 -19.28
CA ILE A 33 -6.79 13.85 -18.78
C ILE A 33 -5.54 13.04 -19.16
N GLN A 34 -4.98 12.31 -18.19
CA GLN A 34 -3.75 11.54 -18.32
C GLN A 34 -3.98 10.06 -18.03
N LEU A 35 -2.98 9.22 -18.31
CA LEU A 35 -3.03 7.77 -18.04
C LEU A 35 -3.38 7.42 -16.57
N ALA A 36 -3.03 8.30 -15.62
CA ALA A 36 -3.36 8.10 -14.22
C ALA A 36 -4.86 8.18 -13.92
N ASP A 37 -5.64 8.82 -14.81
CA ASP A 37 -7.09 8.95 -14.69
C ASP A 37 -7.83 7.71 -15.20
N ILE A 38 -7.17 6.87 -16.02
CA ILE A 38 -7.79 5.70 -16.63
C ILE A 38 -7.59 4.50 -15.71
N GLY A 39 -8.64 4.03 -15.09
CA GLY A 39 -8.70 2.79 -14.34
C GLY A 39 -9.12 1.61 -15.19
N ASP A 40 -9.30 0.46 -14.55
CA ASP A 40 -9.81 -0.76 -15.13
C ASP A 40 -11.34 -0.80 -14.92
N GLY A 41 -12.08 -0.23 -15.88
CA GLY A 41 -13.52 -0.05 -15.79
C GLY A 41 -13.98 1.22 -15.05
N GLU A 42 -13.08 2.02 -14.50
CA GLU A 42 -13.41 3.23 -13.73
C GLU A 42 -12.57 4.44 -14.12
N PHE A 43 -13.15 5.62 -14.02
CA PHE A 43 -12.43 6.90 -14.15
C PHE A 43 -11.91 7.33 -12.77
N LYS A 44 -10.58 7.50 -12.62
CA LYS A 44 -9.90 7.69 -11.30
C LYS A 44 -9.72 9.15 -10.87
N ASP A 45 -9.92 10.11 -11.76
CA ASP A 45 -9.86 11.55 -11.50
C ASP A 45 -8.62 12.04 -10.71
N LYS A 46 -7.43 11.67 -11.15
CA LYS A 46 -6.15 11.92 -10.44
C LYS A 46 -5.32 13.08 -10.97
N SER A 47 -5.43 13.37 -12.29
CA SER A 47 -4.59 14.42 -12.91
C SER A 47 -5.09 15.82 -12.59
N SER A 48 -4.14 16.77 -12.51
CA SER A 48 -4.41 18.18 -12.22
C SER A 48 -3.68 19.10 -13.18
N LYS A 49 -3.49 18.69 -14.45
CA LYS A 49 -2.85 19.50 -15.48
C LYS A 49 -3.89 20.17 -16.34
N TYR A 50 -3.58 21.37 -16.77
CA TYR A 50 -4.49 22.23 -17.53
C TYR A 50 -3.74 22.89 -18.68
N ILE A 51 -4.50 23.31 -19.70
CA ILE A 51 -4.08 24.20 -20.77
C ILE A 51 -5.11 25.31 -20.95
N THR A 52 -4.74 26.37 -21.66
CA THR A 52 -5.71 27.42 -22.02
C THR A 52 -6.57 26.97 -23.19
N LEU A 53 -7.77 27.58 -23.36
CA LEU A 53 -8.63 27.31 -24.50
C LEU A 53 -7.94 27.68 -25.83
N GLU A 54 -7.25 28.81 -25.87
CA GLU A 54 -6.44 29.25 -27.02
C GLU A 54 -5.38 28.21 -27.41
N THR A 55 -4.71 27.61 -26.43
CA THR A 55 -3.74 26.53 -26.68
C THR A 55 -4.43 25.27 -27.24
N ALA A 56 -5.58 24.91 -26.70
CA ALA A 56 -6.35 23.77 -27.20
C ALA A 56 -6.79 23.97 -28.65
N GLU A 57 -7.27 25.18 -29.00
CA GLU A 57 -7.66 25.57 -30.38
C GLU A 57 -6.44 25.57 -31.32
N ARG A 58 -5.33 26.18 -30.91
CA ARG A 58 -4.08 26.23 -31.67
C ARG A 58 -3.52 24.84 -31.99
N LEU A 59 -3.65 23.91 -31.05
CA LEU A 59 -3.19 22.53 -31.20
C LEU A 59 -4.24 21.62 -31.87
N HIS A 60 -5.42 22.16 -32.20
CA HIS A 60 -6.55 21.40 -32.75
C HIS A 60 -6.95 20.19 -31.90
N CYS A 61 -6.97 20.39 -30.56
CA CYS A 61 -7.24 19.32 -29.62
C CYS A 61 -8.65 18.74 -29.76
N THR A 62 -8.77 17.45 -29.54
CA THR A 62 -10.06 16.75 -29.49
C THR A 62 -10.69 16.87 -28.11
N PHE A 63 -11.80 17.59 -28.00
CA PHE A 63 -12.53 17.68 -26.73
C PHE A 63 -13.29 16.40 -26.44
N LEU A 64 -13.19 15.96 -25.18
CA LEU A 64 -13.94 14.82 -24.67
C LEU A 64 -15.41 15.16 -24.48
N GLU A 65 -16.28 14.21 -24.75
CA GLU A 65 -17.69 14.23 -24.39
C GLU A 65 -17.96 13.19 -23.28
N LYS A 66 -18.91 13.50 -22.40
CA LYS A 66 -19.42 12.52 -21.44
C LYS A 66 -19.92 11.28 -22.18
N GLY A 67 -19.48 10.11 -21.73
CA GLY A 67 -19.78 8.85 -22.39
C GLY A 67 -18.69 8.34 -23.35
N ASP A 68 -17.67 9.14 -23.66
CA ASP A 68 -16.50 8.66 -24.39
C ASP A 68 -15.81 7.51 -23.65
N ILE A 69 -15.40 6.48 -24.37
CA ILE A 69 -14.59 5.41 -23.83
C ILE A 69 -13.12 5.79 -24.03
N LEU A 70 -12.38 5.92 -22.91
CA LEU A 70 -10.97 6.22 -22.91
C LEU A 70 -10.17 4.94 -22.76
N ILE A 71 -9.25 4.65 -23.70
CA ILE A 71 -8.46 3.42 -23.75
C ILE A 71 -6.98 3.75 -23.57
N ALA A 72 -6.37 3.26 -22.48
CA ALA A 72 -4.95 3.45 -22.22
C ALA A 72 -4.09 2.61 -23.19
N ARG A 73 -3.19 3.26 -23.95
CA ARG A 73 -2.29 2.60 -24.90
C ARG A 73 -0.91 2.30 -24.33
N LEU A 74 -0.71 2.58 -23.06
CA LEU A 74 0.49 2.27 -22.26
C LEU A 74 0.14 1.44 -21.03
N PRO A 75 1.09 0.65 -20.47
CA PRO A 75 0.86 -0.17 -19.25
C PRO A 75 0.63 0.71 -18.00
N GLU A 76 0.30 0.15 -16.88
CA GLU A 76 -0.27 -1.15 -16.59
C GLU A 76 -1.69 -1.02 -16.07
N PRO A 77 -2.56 -1.90 -16.49
CA PRO A 77 -2.47 -2.82 -17.62
C PRO A 77 -2.68 -2.12 -18.96
N LEU A 78 -2.02 -2.65 -20.02
CA LEU A 78 -2.20 -2.17 -21.39
C LEU A 78 -3.62 -2.44 -21.87
N GLY A 79 -4.28 -1.45 -22.49
CA GLY A 79 -5.65 -1.56 -22.96
C GLY A 79 -6.73 -1.40 -21.91
N ARG A 80 -6.39 -0.97 -20.67
CA ARG A 80 -7.45 -0.63 -19.70
C ARG A 80 -8.32 0.51 -20.22
N ALA A 81 -9.60 0.41 -20.00
CA ALA A 81 -10.57 1.38 -20.51
C ALA A 81 -11.57 1.80 -19.44
N CYS A 82 -12.05 3.03 -19.53
CA CYS A 82 -13.13 3.54 -18.70
C CYS A 82 -14.04 4.46 -19.51
N ILE A 83 -15.28 4.65 -19.04
CA ILE A 83 -16.17 5.68 -19.58
C ILE A 83 -15.85 7.01 -18.92
N PHE A 84 -15.72 8.07 -19.72
CA PHE A 84 -15.51 9.43 -19.25
C PHE A 84 -16.82 10.01 -18.69
N PRO A 85 -16.87 10.39 -17.39
CA PRO A 85 -18.14 10.72 -16.74
C PRO A 85 -18.45 12.22 -16.68
N LEU A 86 -17.49 13.10 -17.01
CA LEU A 86 -17.58 14.54 -16.73
C LEU A 86 -18.11 15.35 -17.92
N GLU A 87 -18.69 16.50 -17.62
CA GLU A 87 -19.09 17.50 -18.60
C GLU A 87 -18.21 18.75 -18.47
N GLY A 88 -17.81 19.35 -19.59
CA GLY A 88 -16.94 20.55 -19.58
C GLY A 88 -15.83 20.50 -20.61
N ALA A 89 -14.81 21.31 -20.41
CA ALA A 89 -13.67 21.43 -21.32
C ALA A 89 -12.55 20.47 -20.87
N TYR A 90 -12.48 19.32 -21.52
CA TYR A 90 -11.50 18.27 -21.26
C TYR A 90 -10.88 17.79 -22.56
N ILE A 91 -9.60 17.51 -22.52
CA ILE A 91 -8.83 16.84 -23.59
C ILE A 91 -8.03 15.70 -22.99
N THR A 92 -7.43 14.85 -23.79
CA THR A 92 -6.60 13.76 -23.25
C THR A 92 -5.23 13.68 -23.91
N ALA A 93 -4.27 13.09 -23.21
CA ALA A 93 -2.92 12.90 -23.69
C ALA A 93 -2.85 11.85 -24.81
N VAL A 94 -1.87 11.97 -25.69
CA VAL A 94 -1.66 11.11 -26.87
C VAL A 94 -1.60 9.60 -26.56
N ASP A 95 -1.23 9.23 -25.36
CA ASP A 95 -1.16 7.83 -24.92
C ASP A 95 -2.52 7.20 -24.57
N ILE A 96 -3.60 7.90 -24.82
CA ILE A 96 -4.99 7.48 -24.61
C ILE A 96 -5.71 7.56 -25.95
N ALA A 97 -6.41 6.51 -26.35
CA ALA A 97 -7.34 6.55 -27.48
C ALA A 97 -8.75 6.91 -26.97
N ILE A 98 -9.44 7.72 -27.76
CA ILE A 98 -10.82 8.16 -27.53
C ILE A 98 -11.72 7.36 -28.47
N LEU A 99 -12.68 6.64 -27.91
CA LEU A 99 -13.73 5.94 -28.67
C LEU A 99 -15.09 6.56 -28.30
N ARG A 100 -15.71 7.25 -29.26
CA ARG A 100 -17.04 7.85 -29.14
C ARG A 100 -18.02 7.07 -29.96
N ILE A 101 -19.04 6.52 -29.33
CA ILE A 101 -20.09 5.73 -29.95
C ILE A 101 -21.35 6.57 -29.98
N LYS A 102 -21.90 6.79 -31.18
CA LYS A 102 -23.16 7.53 -31.40
C LYS A 102 -24.29 6.59 -31.83
N ASP A 103 -24.02 5.33 -32.14
CA ASP A 103 -24.98 4.33 -32.49
C ASP A 103 -25.79 3.88 -31.28
N ILE A 104 -27.10 4.15 -31.29
CA ILE A 104 -28.01 3.81 -30.18
C ILE A 104 -28.23 2.30 -30.01
N SER A 105 -27.87 1.49 -31.00
CA SER A 105 -27.92 0.02 -30.92
C SER A 105 -26.76 -0.60 -30.18
N ILE A 106 -25.81 0.22 -29.74
CA ILE A 106 -24.59 -0.20 -29.03
C ILE A 106 -24.58 0.39 -27.64
N ASN A 107 -24.44 -0.47 -26.62
CA ASN A 107 -24.25 -0.05 -25.24
C ASN A 107 -22.76 0.27 -24.97
N PRO A 108 -22.39 1.53 -24.67
CA PRO A 108 -20.98 1.88 -24.42
C PRO A 108 -20.36 1.13 -23.23
N GLN A 109 -21.15 0.79 -22.20
CA GLN A 109 -20.68 0.01 -21.04
C GLN A 109 -20.30 -1.41 -21.44
N TYR A 110 -21.09 -2.02 -22.37
CA TYR A 110 -20.74 -3.32 -22.94
C TYR A 110 -19.38 -3.29 -23.63
N ILE A 111 -19.14 -2.29 -24.48
CA ILE A 111 -17.86 -2.13 -25.18
C ILE A 111 -16.71 -1.87 -24.20
N MET A 112 -16.92 -1.04 -23.18
CA MET A 112 -15.91 -0.77 -22.16
C MET A 112 -15.54 -2.06 -21.37
N TYR A 113 -16.52 -2.86 -20.97
CA TYR A 113 -16.28 -4.14 -20.31
C TYR A 113 -15.62 -5.17 -21.23
N LEU A 114 -16.04 -5.22 -22.51
CA LEU A 114 -15.41 -6.06 -23.51
C LEU A 114 -13.92 -5.74 -23.67
N ILE A 115 -13.57 -4.46 -23.81
CA ILE A 115 -12.15 -4.01 -23.91
C ILE A 115 -11.35 -4.42 -22.67
N ASN A 116 -11.96 -4.39 -21.49
CA ASN A 116 -11.34 -4.81 -20.24
C ASN A 116 -11.32 -6.33 -20.02
N SER A 117 -11.98 -7.12 -20.85
CA SER A 117 -12.00 -8.58 -20.73
C SER A 117 -10.64 -9.20 -21.06
N SER A 118 -10.36 -10.37 -20.47
CA SER A 118 -9.13 -11.13 -20.73
C SER A 118 -8.99 -11.53 -22.18
N THR A 119 -10.10 -11.82 -22.87
CA THR A 119 -10.14 -12.20 -24.29
C THR A 119 -9.67 -11.05 -25.17
N PHE A 120 -10.22 -9.84 -24.99
CA PHE A 120 -9.79 -8.67 -25.76
C PHE A 120 -8.34 -8.27 -25.43
N ARG A 121 -7.96 -8.30 -24.17
CA ARG A 121 -6.58 -8.01 -23.74
C ARG A 121 -5.55 -9.01 -24.24
N SER A 122 -5.92 -10.28 -24.42
CA SER A 122 -5.04 -11.27 -25.03
C SER A 122 -4.71 -10.93 -26.48
N GLN A 123 -5.68 -10.39 -27.22
CA GLN A 123 -5.45 -9.87 -28.57
C GLN A 123 -4.57 -8.61 -28.56
N ILE A 124 -4.79 -7.68 -27.61
CA ILE A 124 -3.89 -6.51 -27.45
C ILE A 124 -2.44 -6.94 -27.28
N LYS A 125 -2.16 -7.99 -26.49
CA LYS A 125 -0.81 -8.53 -26.30
C LYS A 125 -0.14 -9.01 -27.58
N GLN A 126 -0.89 -9.54 -28.53
CA GLN A 126 -0.35 -9.99 -29.81
C GLN A 126 0.13 -8.82 -30.69
N TYR A 127 -0.45 -7.63 -30.50
CA TYR A 127 -0.13 -6.42 -31.25
C TYR A 127 0.71 -5.42 -30.46
N GLU A 128 1.17 -5.80 -29.27
CA GLU A 128 2.04 -4.92 -28.46
C GLU A 128 3.41 -4.71 -29.13
N SER A 129 3.96 -3.52 -28.96
CA SER A 129 5.27 -3.12 -29.49
C SER A 129 6.05 -2.37 -28.39
N GLY A 130 7.36 -2.32 -28.56
CA GLY A 130 8.30 -1.66 -27.65
C GLY A 130 8.97 -2.64 -26.67
N THR A 131 10.30 -2.52 -26.56
CA THR A 131 11.13 -3.37 -25.69
C THR A 131 11.16 -2.89 -24.24
N THR A 132 11.34 -1.60 -24.03
CA THR A 132 11.46 -0.99 -22.69
C THR A 132 10.10 -0.54 -22.17
N ARG A 133 9.24 -0.02 -23.03
CA ARG A 133 7.89 0.45 -22.68
C ARG A 133 6.89 -0.09 -23.70
N LYS A 134 6.18 -1.10 -23.30
CA LYS A 134 5.16 -1.74 -24.14
C LYS A 134 4.03 -0.77 -24.46
N ARG A 135 3.55 -0.80 -25.70
CA ARG A 135 2.43 0.04 -26.14
C ARG A 135 1.63 -0.64 -27.24
N ILE A 136 0.41 -0.19 -27.45
CA ILE A 136 -0.39 -0.53 -28.62
C ILE A 136 -0.71 0.73 -29.42
N SER A 137 -0.52 0.67 -30.74
CA SER A 137 -0.94 1.76 -31.63
C SER A 137 -2.45 1.73 -31.87
N ARG A 138 -3.07 2.89 -32.18
CA ARG A 138 -4.47 2.95 -32.58
C ARG A 138 -4.76 2.03 -33.78
N LYS A 139 -3.90 2.05 -34.79
CA LYS A 139 -4.01 1.14 -35.96
C LYS A 139 -4.07 -0.34 -35.60
N ASN A 140 -3.40 -0.74 -34.52
CA ASN A 140 -3.44 -2.11 -34.03
C ASN A 140 -4.70 -2.37 -33.18
N LEU A 141 -5.19 -1.38 -32.41
CA LEU A 141 -6.50 -1.48 -31.75
C LEU A 141 -7.64 -1.66 -32.77
N GLU A 142 -7.56 -0.99 -33.91
CA GLU A 142 -8.52 -1.07 -35.01
C GLU A 142 -8.63 -2.46 -35.64
N LYS A 143 -7.61 -3.32 -35.47
CA LYS A 143 -7.58 -4.70 -36.03
C LYS A 143 -8.17 -5.76 -35.12
N ILE A 144 -8.47 -5.40 -33.87
CA ILE A 144 -8.96 -6.36 -32.91
C ILE A 144 -10.41 -6.69 -33.22
N GLU A 145 -10.69 -7.98 -33.43
CA GLU A 145 -12.02 -8.49 -33.78
C GLU A 145 -12.77 -8.96 -32.52
N PHE A 146 -14.08 -8.74 -32.52
CA PHE A 146 -14.98 -9.19 -31.46
C PHE A 146 -16.38 -9.47 -31.98
N SER A 147 -17.14 -10.26 -31.24
CA SER A 147 -18.57 -10.45 -31.50
C SER A 147 -19.38 -9.33 -30.84
N LEU A 148 -20.36 -8.80 -31.55
CA LEU A 148 -21.31 -7.82 -31.05
C LEU A 148 -22.73 -8.40 -31.15
N PRO A 149 -23.34 -8.83 -30.05
CA PRO A 149 -24.71 -9.30 -30.01
C PRO A 149 -25.69 -8.11 -30.17
N ASN A 150 -26.98 -8.39 -30.29
CA ASN A 150 -27.99 -7.35 -30.30
C ASN A 150 -28.04 -6.58 -28.96
N LEU A 151 -28.62 -5.38 -28.95
CA LEU A 151 -28.64 -4.47 -27.80
C LEU A 151 -29.28 -5.11 -26.55
N GLU A 152 -30.29 -5.95 -26.71
CA GLU A 152 -30.93 -6.64 -25.57
C GLU A 152 -29.95 -7.56 -24.83
N ILE A 153 -29.17 -8.33 -25.58
CA ILE A 153 -28.14 -9.20 -25.05
C ILE A 153 -26.99 -8.37 -24.39
N GLN A 154 -26.57 -7.28 -25.08
CA GLN A 154 -25.58 -6.37 -24.50
C GLN A 154 -26.01 -5.84 -23.12
N ASN A 155 -27.24 -5.34 -23.03
CA ASN A 155 -27.81 -4.81 -21.78
C ASN A 155 -27.90 -5.87 -20.67
N ARG A 156 -28.30 -7.11 -21.04
CA ARG A 156 -28.36 -8.23 -20.10
C ARG A 156 -26.98 -8.59 -19.55
N ILE A 157 -25.96 -8.61 -20.40
CA ILE A 157 -24.57 -8.88 -20.00
C ILE A 157 -24.06 -7.77 -19.07
N VAL A 158 -24.26 -6.50 -19.41
CA VAL A 158 -23.89 -5.35 -18.59
C VAL A 158 -24.56 -5.43 -17.22
N ALA A 159 -25.88 -5.63 -17.18
CA ALA A 159 -26.60 -5.73 -15.91
C ALA A 159 -26.07 -6.86 -15.03
N ARG A 160 -25.69 -8.00 -15.63
CA ARG A 160 -25.12 -9.13 -14.89
C ARG A 160 -23.73 -8.81 -14.35
N ILE A 161 -22.86 -8.17 -15.14
CA ILE A 161 -21.52 -7.72 -14.69
C ILE A 161 -21.67 -6.73 -13.53
N GLU A 162 -22.52 -5.72 -13.66
CA GLU A 162 -22.72 -4.69 -12.63
C GLU A 162 -23.29 -5.28 -11.33
N GLU A 163 -24.21 -6.23 -11.41
CA GLU A 163 -24.73 -6.95 -10.24
C GLU A 163 -23.58 -7.67 -9.50
N LEU A 164 -22.75 -8.42 -10.23
CA LEU A 164 -21.65 -9.18 -9.66
C LEU A 164 -20.56 -8.28 -9.10
N PHE A 165 -20.22 -7.19 -9.81
CA PHE A 165 -19.25 -6.21 -9.33
C PHE A 165 -19.75 -5.50 -8.08
N SER A 166 -21.03 -5.09 -8.02
CA SER A 166 -21.61 -4.49 -6.82
C SER A 166 -21.52 -5.42 -5.60
N LYS A 167 -21.76 -6.73 -5.78
CA LYS A 167 -21.60 -7.72 -4.70
C LYS A 167 -20.15 -7.86 -4.26
N LEU A 168 -19.22 -7.90 -5.23
CA LEU A 168 -17.79 -7.99 -4.96
C LEU A 168 -17.26 -6.75 -4.24
N ASP A 169 -17.67 -5.55 -4.64
CA ASP A 169 -17.27 -4.29 -4.02
C ASP A 169 -17.73 -4.22 -2.56
N LYS A 170 -18.97 -4.61 -2.28
CA LYS A 170 -19.48 -4.70 -0.90
C LYS A 170 -18.67 -5.69 -0.06
N ALA A 171 -18.26 -6.81 -0.62
CA ALA A 171 -17.43 -7.79 0.06
C ALA A 171 -16.03 -7.21 0.34
N VAL A 172 -15.41 -6.54 -0.63
CA VAL A 172 -14.12 -5.86 -0.48
C VAL A 172 -14.17 -4.77 0.60
N ASP A 173 -15.21 -3.95 0.62
CA ASP A 173 -15.39 -2.92 1.64
C ASP A 173 -15.58 -3.53 3.04
N THR A 174 -16.31 -4.63 3.14
CA THR A 174 -16.46 -5.38 4.39
C THR A 174 -15.10 -5.91 4.88
N LEU A 175 -14.29 -6.47 3.98
CA LEU A 175 -12.95 -6.97 4.32
C LEU A 175 -12.01 -5.84 4.79
N LYS A 176 -12.02 -4.68 4.12
CA LYS A 176 -11.25 -3.50 4.54
C LYS A 176 -11.68 -3.01 5.93
N THR A 177 -12.98 -2.88 6.17
CA THR A 177 -13.53 -2.51 7.46
C THR A 177 -13.15 -3.52 8.56
N THR A 178 -13.17 -4.81 8.25
CA THR A 178 -12.73 -5.87 9.17
C THR A 178 -11.26 -5.70 9.54
N LYS A 179 -10.39 -5.38 8.57
CA LYS A 179 -8.96 -5.12 8.83
C LYS A 179 -8.74 -3.91 9.76
N GLU A 180 -9.49 -2.84 9.57
CA GLU A 180 -9.46 -1.66 10.45
C GLU A 180 -9.93 -1.99 11.86
N GLN A 181 -11.05 -2.71 11.98
CA GLN A 181 -11.60 -3.15 13.26
C GLN A 181 -10.65 -4.08 14.01
N LEU A 182 -9.92 -4.94 13.28
CA LEU A 182 -8.93 -5.84 13.87
C LEU A 182 -7.78 -5.08 14.53
N ALA A 183 -7.33 -3.98 13.93
CA ALA A 183 -6.30 -3.12 14.53
C ALA A 183 -6.80 -2.47 15.85
N VAL A 184 -8.05 -2.02 15.87
CA VAL A 184 -8.68 -1.48 17.09
C VAL A 184 -8.84 -2.57 18.16
N TYR A 185 -9.30 -3.77 17.76
CA TYR A 185 -9.45 -4.90 18.66
C TYR A 185 -8.11 -5.31 19.32
N ARG A 186 -7.01 -5.40 18.56
CA ARG A 186 -5.67 -5.67 19.11
C ARG A 186 -5.30 -4.69 20.23
N GLN A 187 -5.56 -3.40 20.02
CA GLN A 187 -5.27 -2.38 21.04
C GLN A 187 -6.20 -2.49 22.26
N ALA A 188 -7.46 -2.85 22.06
CA ALA A 188 -8.40 -3.08 23.16
C ALA A 188 -7.99 -4.29 24.00
N VAL A 189 -7.58 -5.39 23.39
CA VAL A 189 -7.06 -6.59 24.06
C VAL A 189 -5.85 -6.24 24.92
N LEU A 190 -4.85 -5.55 24.34
CA LEU A 190 -3.66 -5.11 25.08
C LEU A 190 -4.01 -4.18 26.24
N LYS A 191 -4.89 -3.21 26.01
CA LYS A 191 -5.34 -2.29 27.07
C LYS A 191 -6.01 -3.05 28.22
N ASN A 192 -6.93 -3.96 27.90
CA ASN A 192 -7.67 -4.73 28.91
C ASN A 192 -6.75 -5.64 29.71
N ALA A 193 -5.75 -6.25 29.06
CA ALA A 193 -4.81 -7.14 29.74
C ALA A 193 -4.02 -6.43 30.85
N PHE A 194 -3.68 -5.15 30.66
CA PHE A 194 -2.81 -4.41 31.58
C PHE A 194 -3.52 -3.37 32.43
N SER A 195 -4.65 -2.78 31.99
CA SER A 195 -5.32 -1.69 32.71
C SER A 195 -5.84 -2.09 34.10
N CYS A 196 -6.21 -3.36 34.28
CA CYS A 196 -6.73 -3.88 35.55
C CYS A 196 -5.64 -4.21 36.58
N LEU A 197 -4.34 -4.08 36.20
CA LEU A 197 -3.27 -4.34 37.14
C LEU A 197 -3.05 -3.12 38.06
N PRO A 198 -3.09 -3.33 39.39
CA PRO A 198 -3.05 -2.21 40.35
C PRO A 198 -1.69 -1.58 40.47
N GLU A 199 -0.64 -2.38 40.39
CA GLU A 199 0.73 -1.95 40.66
C GLU A 199 1.44 -1.42 39.43
N THR A 200 2.29 -0.43 39.62
CA THR A 200 3.21 0.13 38.62
C THR A 200 4.62 0.24 39.20
N VAL A 201 5.59 0.07 38.35
CA VAL A 201 7.00 0.20 38.68
C VAL A 201 7.71 0.99 37.59
N GLU A 202 8.79 1.70 37.96
CA GLU A 202 9.65 2.34 36.97
C GLU A 202 10.44 1.30 36.20
N MET A 203 10.66 1.57 34.93
CA MET A 203 11.32 0.67 33.99
C MET A 203 12.69 0.21 34.44
N ASP A 204 13.51 1.12 35.04
CA ASP A 204 14.86 0.82 35.53
C ASP A 204 14.91 -0.18 36.70
N LYS A 205 13.78 -0.47 37.34
CA LYS A 205 13.67 -1.46 38.43
C LYS A 205 13.48 -2.90 37.93
N ILE A 206 13.05 -3.04 36.64
CA ILE A 206 12.64 -4.34 36.06
C ILE A 206 13.37 -4.69 34.77
N ALA A 207 14.13 -3.77 34.19
CA ALA A 207 14.91 -4.02 32.97
C ALA A 207 16.07 -3.05 32.83
N ASP A 208 17.14 -3.51 32.22
CA ASP A 208 18.23 -2.66 31.79
C ASP A 208 17.89 -2.01 30.46
N MET A 209 18.12 -0.71 30.40
CA MET A 209 17.96 0.07 29.17
C MET A 209 19.29 0.58 28.70
N ILE A 210 19.73 0.10 27.56
CA ILE A 210 21.09 0.32 27.05
C ILE A 210 21.01 1.18 25.77
N ASP A 211 21.85 2.21 25.72
CA ASP A 211 22.17 2.93 24.48
C ASP A 211 23.29 2.16 23.77
N PRO A 212 23.01 1.48 22.66
CA PRO A 212 24.02 0.67 21.98
C PRO A 212 25.19 1.49 21.48
N GLN A 213 24.96 2.75 21.08
CA GLN A 213 25.96 3.66 20.53
C GLN A 213 25.93 5.04 21.22
N PRO A 214 26.48 5.17 22.42
CA PRO A 214 26.38 6.42 23.21
C PRO A 214 27.08 7.63 22.58
N SER A 215 28.05 7.40 21.70
CA SER A 215 28.71 8.47 20.94
C SER A 215 27.80 9.17 19.97
N HIS A 216 26.65 8.55 19.62
CA HIS A 216 25.72 8.97 18.56
C HIS A 216 26.38 9.16 17.18
N ARG A 217 27.58 8.66 16.97
CA ARG A 217 28.30 8.68 15.70
C ARG A 217 28.04 7.37 14.97
N THR A 218 27.53 7.46 13.74
CA THR A 218 27.40 6.30 12.86
C THR A 218 28.78 5.86 12.41
N PRO A 219 29.18 4.60 12.60
CA PRO A 219 30.46 4.11 12.13
C PRO A 219 30.63 4.29 10.62
N PRO A 220 31.87 4.44 10.11
CA PRO A 220 32.13 4.40 8.67
C PRO A 220 31.61 3.11 8.06
N GLU A 221 31.21 3.18 6.79
CA GLU A 221 30.76 1.99 6.06
C GLU A 221 31.95 1.10 5.72
N TYR A 222 31.78 -0.22 5.90
CA TYR A 222 32.82 -1.21 5.67
C TYR A 222 32.30 -2.31 4.73
N LYS A 223 32.88 -2.45 3.55
CA LYS A 223 32.35 -3.21 2.41
C LYS A 223 32.00 -4.68 2.74
N ASN A 224 32.77 -5.35 3.58
CA ASN A 224 32.55 -6.75 3.99
C ASN A 224 32.40 -6.87 5.52
N GLY A 225 31.76 -5.87 6.13
CA GLY A 225 31.58 -5.80 7.57
C GLY A 225 30.34 -6.54 8.08
N ILE A 226 30.11 -6.35 9.37
CA ILE A 226 28.93 -6.87 10.08
C ILE A 226 27.72 -5.94 9.91
N PRO A 227 26.48 -6.44 9.93
CA PRO A 227 25.29 -5.60 9.88
C PRO A 227 25.23 -4.61 11.06
N TYR A 228 24.91 -3.34 10.75
CA TYR A 228 24.69 -2.27 11.74
C TYR A 228 23.22 -1.87 11.72
N ILE A 229 22.43 -2.50 12.62
CA ILE A 229 20.98 -2.51 12.59
C ILE A 229 20.38 -1.30 13.31
N GLY A 230 19.57 -0.56 12.59
CA GLY A 230 18.77 0.53 13.14
C GLY A 230 17.27 0.30 12.96
N ILE A 231 16.48 1.28 13.39
CA ILE A 231 15.02 1.20 13.30
C ILE A 231 14.50 1.11 11.86
N GLY A 232 15.25 1.67 10.88
CA GLY A 232 14.93 1.62 9.47
C GLY A 232 15.09 0.25 8.81
N ASP A 233 15.90 -0.63 9.42
CA ASP A 233 16.16 -1.98 8.91
C ASP A 233 15.13 -3.00 9.40
N ILE A 234 14.19 -2.57 10.26
CA ILE A 234 13.14 -3.40 10.83
C ILE A 234 11.87 -3.27 9.99
N ASP A 235 11.53 -4.34 9.28
CA ASP A 235 10.26 -4.48 8.57
C ASP A 235 9.19 -5.03 9.53
N TYR A 236 8.41 -4.12 10.11
CA TYR A 236 7.34 -4.47 11.04
C TYR A 236 6.16 -5.19 10.37
N GLN A 237 5.97 -4.99 9.08
CA GLN A 237 4.87 -5.60 8.33
C GLN A 237 5.15 -7.08 8.09
N ASN A 238 6.35 -7.40 7.61
CA ASN A 238 6.78 -8.77 7.34
C ASN A 238 7.45 -9.44 8.54
N LYS A 239 7.54 -8.75 9.68
CA LYS A 239 8.15 -9.23 10.94
C LYS A 239 9.58 -9.76 10.72
N LYS A 240 10.42 -9.01 9.99
CA LYS A 240 11.82 -9.38 9.70
C LYS A 240 12.78 -8.20 9.86
N ILE A 241 14.06 -8.51 10.06
CA ILE A 241 15.16 -7.56 9.98
C ILE A 241 15.90 -7.74 8.66
N ASN A 242 16.14 -6.65 7.94
CA ASN A 242 16.87 -6.67 6.68
C ASN A 242 18.38 -6.62 6.92
N PHE A 243 18.97 -7.74 7.31
CA PHE A 243 20.42 -7.85 7.56
C PHE A 243 21.27 -7.67 6.31
N GLU A 244 20.76 -8.08 5.14
CA GLU A 244 21.49 -8.03 3.85
C GLU A 244 21.68 -6.59 3.37
N ASP A 245 20.61 -5.80 3.40
CA ASP A 245 20.58 -4.41 2.92
C ASP A 245 21.03 -3.42 3.98
N ALA A 246 21.17 -3.86 5.24
CA ALA A 246 21.60 -3.01 6.34
C ALA A 246 23.03 -2.49 6.10
N ARG A 247 23.27 -1.25 6.54
CA ARG A 247 24.62 -0.68 6.57
C ARG A 247 25.60 -1.67 7.22
N LYS A 248 26.80 -1.79 6.66
CA LYS A 248 27.84 -2.64 7.22
C LYS A 248 28.85 -1.79 8.01
N ALA A 249 29.25 -2.25 9.19
CA ALA A 249 30.29 -1.67 10.01
C ALA A 249 31.50 -2.63 10.13
N SER A 250 32.65 -2.13 10.56
CA SER A 250 33.82 -2.99 10.74
C SER A 250 33.62 -3.97 11.91
N PRO A 251 34.31 -5.13 11.93
CA PRO A 251 34.22 -6.11 13.02
C PRO A 251 34.57 -5.52 14.40
N GLU A 252 35.47 -4.55 14.47
CA GLU A 252 35.84 -3.90 15.71
C GLU A 252 34.67 -3.19 16.39
N VAL A 253 33.69 -2.72 15.60
CA VAL A 253 32.45 -2.14 16.13
C VAL A 253 31.63 -3.20 16.88
N LEU A 254 31.61 -4.43 16.39
CA LEU A 254 30.95 -5.53 17.09
C LEU A 254 31.67 -5.85 18.39
N ASP A 255 33.01 -5.90 18.40
CA ASP A 255 33.78 -6.15 19.58
C ASP A 255 33.56 -5.05 20.65
N GLU A 256 33.52 -3.77 20.24
CA GLU A 256 33.15 -2.67 21.13
C GLU A 256 31.76 -2.84 21.74
N HIS A 257 30.79 -3.32 20.95
CA HIS A 257 29.44 -3.55 21.40
C HIS A 257 29.34 -4.74 22.33
N LEU A 258 30.06 -5.85 22.07
CA LEU A 258 30.12 -7.03 22.93
C LEU A 258 30.76 -6.71 24.29
N HIS A 259 31.71 -5.77 24.36
CA HIS A 259 32.24 -5.28 25.64
C HIS A 259 31.24 -4.42 26.43
N ARG A 260 30.20 -3.88 25.75
CA ARG A 260 29.23 -2.98 26.36
C ARG A 260 27.94 -3.68 26.75
N TYR A 261 27.49 -4.64 25.96
CA TYR A 261 26.30 -5.44 26.20
C TYR A 261 26.35 -6.77 25.43
N THR A 262 25.69 -7.77 25.99
CA THR A 262 25.43 -9.05 25.30
C THR A 262 23.91 -9.21 25.12
N ILE A 263 23.46 -9.60 23.94
CA ILE A 263 22.04 -9.83 23.67
C ILE A 263 21.65 -11.22 24.18
N HIS A 264 20.54 -11.30 24.89
CA HIS A 264 20.01 -12.54 25.43
C HIS A 264 18.63 -12.84 24.84
N LYS A 265 18.26 -14.10 24.85
CA LYS A 265 16.92 -14.53 24.43
C LYS A 265 15.83 -13.80 25.23
N GLY A 266 14.95 -13.11 24.50
CA GLY A 266 13.87 -12.31 25.06
C GLY A 266 14.18 -10.81 25.12
N ASP A 267 15.40 -10.39 24.81
CA ASP A 267 15.74 -8.98 24.62
C ASP A 267 15.01 -8.42 23.37
N PHE A 268 14.74 -7.15 23.42
CA PHE A 268 14.09 -6.46 22.31
C PHE A 268 14.56 -5.01 22.20
N VAL A 269 14.35 -4.42 21.05
CA VAL A 269 14.68 -3.00 20.82
C VAL A 269 13.43 -2.17 20.67
N MET A 270 13.54 -0.89 20.96
CA MET A 270 12.56 0.12 20.57
C MET A 270 13.24 1.27 19.85
N GLY A 271 12.50 1.93 18.94
CA GLY A 271 12.99 3.13 18.28
C GLY A 271 13.18 4.30 19.27
N LYS A 272 14.32 4.98 19.16
CA LYS A 272 14.68 6.17 19.94
C LYS A 272 14.45 7.46 19.15
N ILE A 273 14.60 7.40 17.84
CA ILE A 273 14.49 8.53 16.90
C ILE A 273 13.64 8.10 15.71
N GLY A 274 12.74 8.95 15.25
CA GLY A 274 11.81 8.67 14.15
C GLY A 274 10.62 7.81 14.60
N THR A 275 10.66 6.51 14.39
CA THR A 275 9.64 5.56 14.87
C THR A 275 9.89 5.27 16.36
N ILE A 276 9.31 6.09 17.24
CA ILE A 276 9.52 5.97 18.68
C ILE A 276 8.69 4.84 19.27
N GLY A 277 9.33 4.03 20.13
CA GLY A 277 8.66 3.14 21.08
C GLY A 277 8.04 1.87 20.52
N LYS A 278 8.04 1.66 19.21
CA LYS A 278 7.54 0.41 18.63
C LYS A 278 8.54 -0.71 18.93
N PRO A 279 8.17 -1.72 19.74
CA PRO A 279 9.11 -2.76 20.14
C PRO A 279 9.33 -3.77 19.01
N TYR A 280 10.53 -4.34 18.95
CA TYR A 280 10.86 -5.44 18.04
C TYR A 280 11.81 -6.43 18.71
N LYS A 281 11.44 -7.73 18.69
CA LYS A 281 12.30 -8.81 19.21
C LYS A 281 13.49 -9.00 18.29
N ILE A 282 14.68 -9.10 18.85
CA ILE A 282 15.93 -9.27 18.11
C ILE A 282 16.51 -10.67 18.33
N PRO A 283 17.27 -11.24 17.36
CA PRO A 283 17.97 -12.49 17.52
C PRO A 283 19.03 -12.41 18.63
N ASP A 284 19.20 -13.49 19.38
CA ASP A 284 20.20 -13.61 20.43
C ASP A 284 21.57 -14.06 19.89
N GLU A 285 21.65 -14.54 18.66
CA GLU A 285 22.90 -14.75 17.93
C GLU A 285 23.47 -13.40 17.47
N GLN A 286 24.35 -12.82 18.31
CA GLN A 286 24.86 -11.47 18.09
C GLN A 286 26.01 -11.45 17.06
N ASN A 287 25.67 -11.51 15.78
CA ASN A 287 26.57 -11.30 14.63
C ASN A 287 26.33 -9.94 13.95
N TYR A 288 25.77 -8.99 14.67
CA TYR A 288 25.41 -7.65 14.23
C TYR A 288 25.57 -6.65 15.37
N ALA A 289 25.71 -5.37 15.04
CA ALA A 289 25.72 -4.28 15.99
C ALA A 289 24.45 -3.43 15.90
N LEU A 290 24.00 -2.82 16.98
CA LEU A 290 22.82 -1.98 17.04
C LEU A 290 23.18 -0.49 16.89
N SER A 291 22.39 0.26 16.15
CA SER A 291 22.63 1.68 15.89
C SER A 291 22.16 2.59 17.02
N ALA A 292 22.62 3.86 16.99
CA ALA A 292 22.26 4.88 17.96
C ALA A 292 20.76 5.29 17.95
N ASN A 293 19.98 4.87 16.94
CA ASN A 293 18.58 5.22 16.84
C ASN A 293 17.61 4.23 17.50
N VAL A 294 18.17 3.19 18.16
CA VAL A 294 17.40 2.24 18.98
C VAL A 294 17.85 2.27 20.45
N ILE A 295 17.00 1.78 21.33
CA ILE A 295 17.34 1.44 22.72
C ILE A 295 17.16 -0.07 22.85
N LEU A 296 18.20 -0.74 23.34
CA LEU A 296 18.15 -2.14 23.74
C LEU A 296 17.49 -2.25 25.12
N ILE A 297 16.53 -3.15 25.26
CA ILE A 297 15.79 -3.43 26.49
C ILE A 297 16.08 -4.88 26.88
N GLN A 298 16.63 -5.05 28.07
CA GLN A 298 17.00 -6.35 28.66
C GLN A 298 16.16 -6.57 29.92
N PRO A 299 15.07 -7.34 29.87
CA PRO A 299 14.22 -7.60 31.02
C PRO A 299 14.92 -8.42 32.10
N ASN A 300 14.78 -8.01 33.36
CA ASN A 300 15.21 -8.82 34.51
C ASN A 300 14.21 -9.97 34.71
N LYS A 301 14.61 -11.18 34.30
CA LYS A 301 13.73 -12.37 34.28
C LYS A 301 13.30 -12.84 35.67
N GLU A 302 13.96 -12.40 36.76
CA GLU A 302 13.51 -12.67 38.13
C GLU A 302 12.29 -11.82 38.52
N LYS A 303 12.05 -10.71 37.82
CA LYS A 303 10.98 -9.74 38.11
C LYS A 303 9.88 -9.69 37.08
N ILE A 304 10.24 -9.87 35.81
CA ILE A 304 9.30 -9.71 34.71
C ILE A 304 9.63 -10.66 33.53
N TYR A 305 8.63 -11.31 33.00
CA TYR A 305 8.80 -12.07 31.75
C TYR A 305 9.05 -11.11 30.57
N PRO A 306 10.04 -11.40 29.68
CA PRO A 306 10.32 -10.58 28.51
C PRO A 306 9.08 -10.34 27.62
N GLU A 307 8.27 -11.36 27.40
CA GLU A 307 7.04 -11.27 26.61
C GLU A 307 6.01 -10.36 27.26
N PHE A 308 5.90 -10.37 28.59
CA PHE A 308 4.98 -9.50 29.32
C PHE A 308 5.35 -8.03 29.14
N LEU A 309 6.63 -7.71 29.25
CA LEU A 309 7.14 -6.36 29.04
C LEU A 309 7.00 -5.94 27.55
N PHE A 310 7.34 -6.82 26.62
CA PHE A 310 7.18 -6.59 25.17
C PHE A 310 5.75 -6.20 24.78
N TRP A 311 4.77 -6.94 25.28
CA TRP A 311 3.36 -6.64 25.02
C TRP A 311 2.91 -5.32 25.64
N GLN A 312 3.45 -4.91 26.78
CA GLN A 312 3.16 -3.59 27.35
C GLN A 312 3.71 -2.46 26.45
N PHE A 313 4.90 -2.61 25.88
CA PHE A 313 5.42 -1.66 24.91
C PHE A 313 4.57 -1.58 23.63
N SER A 314 3.89 -2.67 23.26
CA SER A 314 2.94 -2.70 22.15
C SER A 314 1.58 -2.08 22.52
N SER A 315 1.32 -1.79 23.79
CA SER A 315 0.04 -1.26 24.26
C SER A 315 -0.02 0.27 24.23
N SER A 316 -1.25 0.80 24.15
CA SER A 316 -1.50 2.23 24.24
C SER A 316 -1.09 2.85 25.58
N LEU A 317 -0.91 2.07 26.64
CA LEU A 317 -0.49 2.55 27.96
C LEU A 317 0.95 3.08 27.94
N VAL A 318 1.87 2.35 27.33
CA VAL A 318 3.27 2.78 27.19
C VAL A 318 3.43 3.76 26.01
N THR A 319 2.77 3.51 24.88
CA THR A 319 2.83 4.41 23.71
C THR A 319 2.41 5.84 24.06
N LYS A 320 1.39 6.04 24.90
CA LYS A 320 0.99 7.37 25.35
C LYS A 320 2.09 8.07 26.16
N GLN A 321 2.77 7.36 27.07
CA GLN A 321 3.89 7.92 27.83
C GLN A 321 5.03 8.33 26.90
N LEU A 322 5.35 7.50 25.88
CA LEU A 322 6.38 7.78 24.90
C LEU A 322 6.04 9.01 24.05
N THR A 323 4.79 9.12 23.59
CA THR A 323 4.34 10.27 22.80
C THR A 323 4.38 11.57 23.59
N LEU A 324 3.89 11.56 24.83
CA LEU A 324 3.91 12.74 25.72
C LEU A 324 5.34 13.14 26.12
N GLY A 325 6.24 12.17 26.25
CA GLY A 325 7.62 12.40 26.63
C GLY A 325 8.55 12.78 25.45
N ALA A 326 8.14 12.57 24.22
CA ALA A 326 8.92 12.91 23.05
C ALA A 326 9.08 14.43 22.88
N LYS A 327 10.26 14.88 22.45
CA LYS A 327 10.48 16.29 22.11
C LYS A 327 9.74 16.58 20.78
N ALA A 328 8.98 17.67 20.77
CA ALA A 328 8.31 18.17 19.56
C ALA A 328 9.34 18.88 18.64
N THR A 329 10.00 18.11 17.81
CA THR A 329 10.93 18.58 16.77
C THR A 329 10.57 17.93 15.44
N SER A 330 11.14 18.37 14.34
CA SER A 330 10.98 17.75 13.01
C SER A 330 11.33 16.25 12.98
N GLN A 331 12.23 15.82 13.89
CA GLN A 331 12.50 14.41 14.19
C GLN A 331 12.25 14.17 15.68
N PRO A 332 11.10 13.60 16.06
CA PRO A 332 10.84 13.30 17.46
C PRO A 332 11.87 12.31 18.00
N ALA A 333 12.36 12.60 19.20
CA ALA A 333 13.36 11.76 19.90
C ALA A 333 12.95 11.51 21.34
N PHE A 334 13.22 10.28 21.80
CA PHE A 334 12.97 9.86 23.18
C PHE A 334 14.26 9.40 23.86
N GLY A 335 14.75 10.20 24.80
CA GLY A 335 16.03 9.93 25.44
C GLY A 335 15.98 8.80 26.47
N ILE A 336 17.08 8.08 26.60
CA ILE A 336 17.21 6.92 27.49
C ILE A 336 16.91 7.22 28.98
N LYS A 337 17.24 8.43 29.46
CA LYS A 337 16.91 8.87 30.83
C LYS A 337 15.39 8.88 31.07
N LYS A 338 14.60 9.33 30.07
CA LYS A 338 13.13 9.30 30.15
C LYS A 338 12.58 7.88 29.98
N ALA A 339 13.25 7.06 29.17
CA ALA A 339 12.85 5.68 28.96
C ALA A 339 12.94 4.85 30.24
N ARG A 340 13.95 5.12 31.08
CA ARG A 340 14.14 4.48 32.42
C ARG A 340 13.03 4.82 33.39
N LEU A 341 12.36 5.95 33.24
CA LEU A 341 11.27 6.42 34.09
C LEU A 341 9.89 6.03 33.59
N LEU A 342 9.78 5.23 32.52
CA LEU A 342 8.49 4.74 32.06
C LEU A 342 7.81 3.93 33.14
N SER A 343 6.53 4.18 33.35
CA SER A 343 5.69 3.47 34.31
C SER A 343 5.12 2.21 33.68
N ILE A 344 5.51 1.05 34.19
CA ILE A 344 5.15 -0.27 33.67
C ILE A 344 4.23 -0.96 34.69
N LYS A 345 3.17 -1.56 34.20
CA LYS A 345 2.26 -2.38 35.01
C LYS A 345 2.95 -3.69 35.42
N ILE A 346 2.82 -4.07 36.69
CA ILE A 346 3.45 -5.29 37.20
C ILE A 346 2.48 -6.13 38.01
N CYS A 347 2.73 -7.40 38.12
CA CYS A 347 2.09 -8.36 39.01
C CYS A 347 3.02 -9.56 39.22
N GLU A 348 2.60 -10.52 40.06
CA GLU A 348 3.35 -11.74 40.29
C GLU A 348 3.62 -12.53 39.02
N LEU A 349 4.77 -13.21 38.90
CA LEU A 349 5.22 -13.93 37.73
C LEU A 349 4.19 -14.95 37.22
N GLU A 350 3.51 -15.68 38.11
CA GLU A 350 2.47 -16.63 37.70
C GLU A 350 1.31 -15.95 36.96
N LYS A 351 0.89 -14.77 37.43
CA LYS A 351 -0.16 -13.98 36.79
C LYS A 351 0.32 -13.37 35.46
N GLN A 352 1.57 -12.92 35.39
CA GLN A 352 2.19 -12.48 34.14
C GLN A 352 2.15 -13.60 33.09
N TYR A 353 2.52 -14.81 33.45
CA TYR A 353 2.48 -15.98 32.56
C TYR A 353 1.07 -16.27 32.01
N LYS A 354 0.04 -16.22 32.88
CA LYS A 354 -1.37 -16.41 32.45
C LYS A 354 -1.80 -15.32 31.47
N ILE A 355 -1.41 -14.07 31.70
CA ILE A 355 -1.72 -12.94 30.80
C ILE A 355 -1.00 -13.13 29.46
N ILE A 356 0.29 -13.51 29.46
CA ILE A 356 1.06 -13.77 28.23
C ILE A 356 0.35 -14.84 27.39
N LYS A 357 0.02 -15.99 27.99
CA LYS A 357 -0.63 -17.09 27.27
C LYS A 357 -1.95 -16.69 26.61
N ARG A 358 -2.76 -15.90 27.33
CA ARG A 358 -3.99 -15.37 26.78
C ARG A 358 -3.72 -14.39 25.62
N LEU A 359 -2.80 -13.44 25.80
CA LEU A 359 -2.45 -12.46 24.78
C LEU A 359 -1.89 -13.14 23.52
N GLU A 360 -1.00 -14.11 23.66
CA GLU A 360 -0.44 -14.85 22.53
C GLU A 360 -1.54 -15.58 21.73
N ALA A 361 -2.49 -16.21 22.41
CA ALA A 361 -3.62 -16.85 21.75
C ALA A 361 -4.52 -15.86 21.00
N GLU A 362 -4.90 -14.74 21.64
CA GLU A 362 -5.74 -13.71 21.02
C GLU A 362 -5.01 -13.02 19.85
N MET A 363 -3.71 -12.72 19.98
CA MET A 363 -2.92 -12.11 18.89
C MET A 363 -2.70 -13.07 17.72
N SER A 364 -2.46 -14.35 18.00
CA SER A 364 -2.36 -15.39 16.96
C SER A 364 -3.68 -15.53 16.18
N CYS A 365 -4.82 -15.46 16.86
CA CYS A 365 -6.13 -15.45 16.20
C CYS A 365 -6.27 -14.22 15.28
N CYS A 366 -5.88 -13.04 15.77
CA CYS A 366 -5.88 -11.81 14.96
C CYS A 366 -4.96 -11.91 13.74
N ASP A 367 -3.77 -12.48 13.87
CA ASP A 367 -2.83 -12.68 12.77
C ASP A 367 -3.42 -13.60 11.69
N ASN A 368 -4.11 -14.67 12.08
CA ASN A 368 -4.78 -15.59 11.16
C ASN A 368 -5.95 -14.93 10.42
N ILE A 369 -6.76 -14.13 11.11
CA ILE A 369 -7.85 -13.37 10.49
C ILE A 369 -7.28 -12.36 9.48
N GLU A 370 -6.25 -11.61 9.86
CA GLU A 370 -5.60 -10.63 8.97
C GLU A 370 -5.05 -11.28 7.70
N LYS A 371 -4.37 -12.41 7.83
CA LYS A 371 -3.87 -13.20 6.70
C LYS A 371 -5.00 -13.67 5.78
N THR A 372 -6.11 -14.12 6.35
CA THR A 372 -7.29 -14.55 5.58
C THR A 372 -7.91 -13.37 4.83
N VAL A 373 -8.05 -12.22 5.48
CA VAL A 373 -8.55 -10.98 4.87
C VAL A 373 -7.65 -10.53 3.72
N ASP A 374 -6.34 -10.51 3.92
CA ASP A 374 -5.38 -10.11 2.88
C ASP A 374 -5.40 -11.06 1.68
N THR A 375 -5.53 -12.36 1.93
CA THR A 375 -5.71 -13.36 0.86
C THR A 375 -7.01 -13.12 0.08
N ALA A 376 -8.12 -12.87 0.77
CA ALA A 376 -9.41 -12.61 0.13
C ALA A 376 -9.40 -11.30 -0.69
N LEU A 377 -8.73 -10.25 -0.20
CA LEU A 377 -8.55 -8.99 -0.93
C LEU A 377 -7.73 -9.20 -2.21
N ALA A 378 -6.64 -9.98 -2.14
CA ALA A 378 -5.84 -10.30 -3.32
C ALA A 378 -6.61 -11.14 -4.35
N GLN A 379 -7.53 -12.00 -3.91
CA GLN A 379 -8.40 -12.79 -4.80
C GLN A 379 -9.50 -11.95 -5.46
N ALA A 380 -9.92 -10.85 -4.85
CA ALA A 380 -10.99 -10.00 -5.38
C ALA A 380 -10.66 -9.42 -6.76
N ASP A 381 -9.41 -9.02 -6.99
CA ASP A 381 -8.97 -8.52 -8.31
C ASP A 381 -9.02 -9.62 -9.38
N ALA A 382 -8.61 -10.84 -9.02
CA ALA A 382 -8.72 -11.99 -9.93
C ALA A 382 -10.19 -12.35 -10.23
N MET A 383 -11.09 -12.21 -9.25
CA MET A 383 -12.51 -12.41 -9.44
C MET A 383 -13.13 -11.44 -10.44
N ARG A 384 -12.73 -10.15 -10.44
CA ARG A 384 -13.19 -9.18 -11.45
C ARG A 384 -12.87 -9.66 -12.87
N GLN A 385 -11.65 -10.13 -13.10
CA GLN A 385 -11.23 -10.63 -14.40
C GLN A 385 -11.98 -11.92 -14.78
N SER A 386 -12.25 -12.79 -13.80
CA SER A 386 -13.04 -14.01 -14.03
C SER A 386 -14.50 -13.70 -14.40
N ILE A 387 -15.12 -12.73 -13.73
CA ILE A 387 -16.48 -12.27 -14.04
C ILE A 387 -16.56 -11.76 -15.48
N LEU A 388 -15.62 -10.88 -15.89
CA LEU A 388 -15.57 -10.40 -17.27
C LEU A 388 -15.35 -11.52 -18.26
N LYS A 389 -14.42 -12.44 -17.96
CA LYS A 389 -14.17 -13.58 -18.83
C LYS A 389 -15.44 -14.42 -19.06
N GLN A 390 -16.11 -14.83 -18.00
CA GLN A 390 -17.35 -15.60 -18.08
C GLN A 390 -18.45 -14.85 -18.87
N ALA A 391 -18.62 -13.56 -18.62
CA ALA A 391 -19.65 -12.76 -19.26
C ALA A 391 -19.49 -12.63 -20.80
N PHE A 392 -18.28 -12.80 -21.32
CA PHE A 392 -17.97 -12.68 -22.75
C PHE A 392 -17.63 -14.02 -23.43
N GLU A 393 -17.59 -15.14 -22.69
CA GLU A 393 -17.40 -16.49 -23.23
C GLU A 393 -18.72 -17.28 -23.33
N GLU A 394 -19.81 -16.82 -22.66
CA GLU A 394 -21.18 -17.32 -22.81
C GLU A 394 -21.88 -16.64 -24.02
#